data_f4eda70cbff958036d619b61b5ad010e
#
_entry.id   f4eda70cbff958036d619b61b5ad010e
#
_cell.length_a   1.000
_cell.length_b   1.000
_cell.length_c   1.000
_cell.angle_alpha   90.00
_cell.angle_beta   90.00
_cell.angle_gamma   90.00
#
_symmetry.space_group_name_H-M   'P 1'
#
loop_
_entity.id
_entity.type
_entity.pdbx_description
1 polymer ?
#
loop_
_entity_poly.entity_id
_entity_poly.type
_entity_poly.pdbx_seq_one_letter_code
_entity_poly.pdbx_strand_id
1 'polypeptide(L)'
;MSKLLETIHSPADLKRLNVAQMTDLAEEIREFLIQTLARTGGHLGPNLGVVELTLALHTVFNTPEDKFCFDVSHQTYIHKILTGRRERMGTIRQPGGLNGFMLRTESEHDAFGAGHAGTALSAALGMAVARDLAGGNEHVIAVAGDAAFTNGVSFEALNNIAEQTKKMIVVLNDNEWSIDRNVGAIARYFHRIVTNDRYRNLHDSAARLIERFGGRMAASMARKAEEAAKGMLWPSLLFEEFGLQYFGPIDGHNLPLLIETFKFLKTLDRPVLLHILTQKGRGFQPALDKQKKFHGLGPYDPETGMTQPAGMPTYSEVFANTLVQLANKDEKIVAITAAMPSGTGLDLFRPHHPKRYIDVGIAEEHAVVFAAGMATRGLRPVCAIYSTFLQRAFDPIVHDVCLQKLPVVFCLDRAGLSGDDGPTHHGLFDLAYLRSVPDIVLMAPSNEDELADMMKTAFELDLPSAIRYPRGVVEGVARKPEPVSIPVGKAEVLQDGSDVAILGLGPMRRLATELATRLKIEGFSPALINPRFVKPLDREMLAEYAGKVSAFVTFEDHVKMGGFGTAVTEALEEMGFAVPVVRIGWPDSFIEHGKVDELRARYGITVEAALEQLRPLLARRRQSAEVHAD
;
A
#
# COMPACT_ATOMS: atom_id res chain seq x y z
N MET A 1 -5.21 29.78 -28.73
CA MET A 1 -5.43 28.48 -29.38
C MET A 1 -6.11 27.58 -28.36
N SER A 2 -7.16 26.84 -28.73
CA SER A 2 -7.76 25.84 -27.86
C SER A 2 -6.70 24.76 -27.58
N LYS A 3 -6.54 24.34 -26.32
CA LYS A 3 -5.58 23.29 -25.98
C LYS A 3 -6.02 21.96 -26.60
N LEU A 4 -5.08 21.19 -27.16
CA LEU A 4 -5.37 19.88 -27.75
C LEU A 4 -6.04 18.95 -26.75
N LEU A 5 -5.62 19.01 -25.50
CA LEU A 5 -6.16 18.20 -24.40
C LEU A 5 -7.68 18.42 -24.23
N GLU A 6 -8.21 19.60 -24.52
CA GLU A 6 -9.64 19.91 -24.43
C GLU A 6 -10.47 19.14 -25.46
N THR A 7 -9.85 18.72 -26.57
CA THR A 7 -10.50 17.97 -27.65
C THR A 7 -10.49 16.45 -27.45
N ILE A 8 -9.80 15.96 -26.43
CA ILE A 8 -9.70 14.52 -26.13
C ILE A 8 -10.74 14.14 -25.09
N HIS A 9 -11.74 13.40 -25.51
CA HIS A 9 -12.82 12.86 -24.67
C HIS A 9 -12.82 11.34 -24.59
N SER A 10 -12.13 10.68 -25.53
CA SER A 10 -12.03 9.22 -25.61
C SER A 10 -10.72 8.79 -26.28
N PRO A 11 -10.30 7.51 -26.14
CA PRO A 11 -9.16 6.99 -26.89
C PRO A 11 -9.28 7.10 -28.42
N ALA A 12 -10.51 7.17 -28.95
CA ALA A 12 -10.75 7.31 -30.38
C ALA A 12 -10.30 8.69 -30.92
N ASP A 13 -10.41 9.74 -30.10
CA ASP A 13 -9.98 11.09 -30.49
C ASP A 13 -8.46 11.17 -30.62
N LEU A 14 -7.72 10.45 -29.75
CA LEU A 14 -6.27 10.37 -29.81
C LEU A 14 -5.77 9.79 -31.14
N LYS A 15 -6.49 8.82 -31.71
CA LYS A 15 -6.11 8.15 -32.98
C LYS A 15 -6.22 9.05 -34.21
N ARG A 16 -6.84 10.22 -34.10
CA ARG A 16 -6.94 11.23 -35.16
C ARG A 16 -5.74 12.17 -35.19
N LEU A 17 -4.92 12.18 -34.15
CA LEU A 17 -3.76 13.07 -34.03
C LEU A 17 -2.56 12.47 -34.77
N ASN A 18 -1.76 13.34 -35.38
CA ASN A 18 -0.44 12.99 -35.87
C ASN A 18 0.58 13.00 -34.71
N VAL A 19 1.78 12.50 -34.97
CA VAL A 19 2.83 12.35 -33.93
C VAL A 19 3.23 13.70 -33.32
N ALA A 20 3.33 14.77 -34.10
CA ALA A 20 3.67 16.11 -33.60
C ALA A 20 2.59 16.62 -32.63
N GLN A 21 1.32 16.50 -33.00
CA GLN A 21 0.20 16.85 -32.13
C GLN A 21 0.16 16.01 -30.85
N MET A 22 0.52 14.71 -30.92
CA MET A 22 0.60 13.87 -29.72
C MET A 22 1.76 14.27 -28.81
N THR A 23 2.86 14.77 -29.36
CA THR A 23 3.97 15.33 -28.58
C THR A 23 3.55 16.60 -27.84
N ASP A 24 2.85 17.51 -28.52
CA ASP A 24 2.29 18.70 -27.88
C ASP A 24 1.26 18.32 -26.81
N LEU A 25 0.40 17.34 -27.08
CA LEU A 25 -0.55 16.79 -26.10
C LEU A 25 0.13 16.22 -24.85
N ALA A 26 1.29 15.57 -25.02
CA ALA A 26 2.04 15.04 -23.89
C ALA A 26 2.48 16.15 -22.91
N GLU A 27 2.93 17.29 -23.44
CA GLU A 27 3.30 18.44 -22.61
C GLU A 27 2.06 19.10 -21.96
N GLU A 28 0.94 19.22 -22.67
CA GLU A 28 -0.31 19.72 -22.10
C GLU A 28 -0.83 18.81 -20.97
N ILE A 29 -0.70 17.49 -21.09
CA ILE A 29 -1.07 16.53 -20.03
C ILE A 29 -0.17 16.71 -18.81
N ARG A 30 1.14 16.89 -18.98
CA ARG A 30 2.06 17.14 -17.86
C ARG A 30 1.69 18.40 -17.10
N GLU A 31 1.50 19.50 -17.83
CA GLU A 31 1.10 20.77 -17.21
C GLU A 31 -0.24 20.63 -16.47
N PHE A 32 -1.22 19.98 -17.08
CA PHE A 32 -2.53 19.72 -16.47
C PHE A 32 -2.39 18.91 -15.17
N LEU A 33 -1.55 17.86 -15.16
CA LEU A 33 -1.32 17.04 -13.97
C LEU A 33 -0.61 17.83 -12.86
N ILE A 34 0.43 18.61 -13.20
CA ILE A 34 1.17 19.44 -12.22
C ILE A 34 0.20 20.40 -11.52
N GLN A 35 -0.63 21.11 -12.29
CA GLN A 35 -1.59 22.09 -11.75
C GLN A 35 -2.74 21.43 -10.96
N THR A 36 -3.24 20.29 -11.43
CA THR A 36 -4.33 19.58 -10.76
C THR A 36 -3.87 18.99 -9.45
N LEU A 37 -2.74 18.27 -9.45
CA LEU A 37 -2.23 17.59 -8.26
C LEU A 37 -1.59 18.54 -7.25
N ALA A 38 -1.24 19.76 -7.65
CA ALA A 38 -0.86 20.81 -6.71
C ALA A 38 -1.97 21.09 -5.68
N ARG A 39 -3.24 20.94 -6.08
CA ARG A 39 -4.43 21.18 -5.21
C ARG A 39 -4.90 19.91 -4.49
N THR A 40 -4.91 18.78 -5.18
CA THR A 40 -5.48 17.53 -4.64
C THR A 40 -4.45 16.63 -3.97
N GLY A 41 -3.16 16.82 -4.27
CA GLY A 41 -2.15 15.81 -4.02
C GLY A 41 -2.29 14.63 -4.98
N GLY A 42 -1.42 13.61 -4.83
CA GLY A 42 -1.47 12.40 -5.64
C GLY A 42 -0.09 11.87 -6.05
N HIS A 43 -0.07 10.93 -7.00
CA HIS A 43 1.14 10.23 -7.48
C HIS A 43 1.74 10.97 -8.69
N LEU A 44 2.29 12.18 -8.48
CA LEU A 44 2.75 13.03 -9.58
C LEU A 44 3.92 12.42 -10.35
N GLY A 45 5.01 12.10 -9.66
CA GLY A 45 6.26 11.64 -10.30
C GLY A 45 6.07 10.40 -11.18
N PRO A 46 5.40 9.32 -10.72
CA PRO A 46 5.11 8.15 -11.53
C PRO A 46 4.31 8.48 -12.81
N ASN A 47 3.31 9.36 -12.71
CA ASN A 47 2.48 9.74 -13.84
C ASN A 47 3.25 10.56 -14.88
N LEU A 48 4.06 11.52 -14.46
CA LEU A 48 4.88 12.32 -15.38
C LEU A 48 5.87 11.45 -16.19
N GLY A 49 6.30 10.32 -15.64
CA GLY A 49 7.21 9.39 -16.29
C GLY A 49 6.60 8.51 -17.37
N VAL A 50 5.26 8.37 -17.45
CA VAL A 50 4.60 7.40 -18.34
C VAL A 50 3.61 8.04 -19.31
N VAL A 51 3.74 9.33 -19.58
CA VAL A 51 2.82 10.06 -20.48
C VAL A 51 2.91 9.47 -21.89
N GLU A 52 4.10 9.39 -22.47
CA GLU A 52 4.31 8.86 -23.83
C GLU A 52 3.94 7.37 -23.92
N LEU A 53 4.29 6.58 -22.90
CA LEU A 53 3.90 5.17 -22.85
C LEU A 53 2.37 5.02 -22.95
N THR A 54 1.63 5.78 -22.13
CA THR A 54 0.16 5.68 -22.08
C THR A 54 -0.48 6.18 -23.37
N LEU A 55 0.05 7.26 -23.97
CA LEU A 55 -0.37 7.76 -25.28
C LEU A 55 -0.15 6.70 -26.37
N ALA A 56 1.04 6.06 -26.40
CA ALA A 56 1.35 5.02 -27.38
C ALA A 56 0.44 3.79 -27.23
N LEU A 57 0.17 3.36 -26.00
CA LEU A 57 -0.75 2.24 -25.73
C LEU A 57 -2.14 2.53 -26.27
N HIS A 58 -2.73 3.69 -25.97
CA HIS A 58 -4.06 4.06 -26.44
C HIS A 58 -4.12 4.39 -27.94
N THR A 59 -2.99 4.72 -28.55
CA THR A 59 -2.89 4.91 -30.00
C THR A 59 -2.96 3.58 -30.75
N VAL A 60 -2.32 2.52 -30.21
CA VAL A 60 -2.17 1.23 -30.92
C VAL A 60 -3.28 0.25 -30.54
N PHE A 61 -3.70 0.22 -29.30
CA PHE A 61 -4.69 -0.73 -28.77
C PHE A 61 -6.05 -0.08 -28.55
N ASN A 62 -7.10 -0.89 -28.44
CA ASN A 62 -8.49 -0.47 -28.33
C ASN A 62 -9.09 -0.88 -26.99
N THR A 63 -9.00 -0.03 -25.95
CA THR A 63 -9.77 -0.27 -24.73
C THR A 63 -11.22 0.20 -24.92
N PRO A 64 -12.22 -0.49 -24.35
CA PRO A 64 -12.14 -1.57 -23.35
C PRO A 64 -11.95 -3.00 -23.91
N GLU A 65 -11.92 -3.20 -25.24
CA GLU A 65 -11.73 -4.53 -25.85
C GLU A 65 -10.36 -5.10 -25.45
N ASP A 66 -9.27 -4.41 -25.83
CA ASP A 66 -7.92 -4.74 -25.36
C ASP A 66 -7.79 -4.42 -23.87
N LYS A 67 -7.10 -5.27 -23.09
CA LYS A 67 -7.04 -5.16 -21.64
C LYS A 67 -5.69 -4.63 -21.18
N PHE A 68 -5.70 -3.55 -20.39
CA PHE A 68 -4.52 -3.00 -19.73
C PHE A 68 -4.55 -3.33 -18.23
N CYS A 69 -3.52 -4.03 -17.75
CA CYS A 69 -3.29 -4.31 -16.34
C CYS A 69 -2.06 -3.53 -15.88
N PHE A 70 -2.26 -2.44 -15.14
CA PHE A 70 -1.17 -1.67 -14.57
C PHE A 70 -0.85 -2.16 -13.15
N ASP A 71 0.40 -2.51 -12.91
CA ASP A 71 0.85 -2.89 -11.57
C ASP A 71 0.78 -1.70 -10.62
N VAL A 72 0.32 -1.89 -9.39
CA VAL A 72 -0.06 -0.83 -8.44
C VAL A 72 -1.13 0.11 -9.00
N SER A 73 -1.03 0.49 -10.26
CA SER A 73 -1.89 1.43 -11.01
C SER A 73 -1.88 2.90 -10.53
N HIS A 74 -0.94 3.28 -9.69
CA HIS A 74 -0.75 4.67 -9.25
C HIS A 74 -0.28 5.62 -10.37
N GLN A 75 0.22 5.07 -11.49
CA GLN A 75 0.68 5.77 -12.70
C GLN A 75 -0.41 5.87 -13.78
N THR A 76 -1.70 5.73 -13.45
CA THR A 76 -2.79 5.64 -14.44
C THR A 76 -3.62 6.91 -14.61
N TYR A 77 -3.14 8.06 -14.15
CA TYR A 77 -3.88 9.31 -14.28
C TYR A 77 -4.04 9.74 -15.74
N ILE A 78 -3.03 9.48 -16.58
CA ILE A 78 -3.10 9.70 -18.02
C ILE A 78 -4.16 8.79 -18.65
N HIS A 79 -4.21 7.53 -18.25
CA HIS A 79 -5.26 6.60 -18.69
C HIS A 79 -6.66 7.13 -18.32
N LYS A 80 -6.86 7.65 -17.10
CA LYS A 80 -8.12 8.27 -16.69
C LYS A 80 -8.47 9.48 -17.54
N ILE A 81 -7.50 10.35 -17.83
CA ILE A 81 -7.67 11.53 -18.68
C ILE A 81 -8.13 11.12 -20.09
N LEU A 82 -7.44 10.16 -20.72
CA LEU A 82 -7.70 9.72 -22.09
C LEU A 82 -9.02 8.92 -22.23
N THR A 83 -9.54 8.38 -21.13
CA THR A 83 -10.78 7.59 -21.09
C THR A 83 -11.97 8.38 -20.53
N GLY A 84 -12.01 9.69 -20.77
CA GLY A 84 -13.18 10.55 -20.54
C GLY A 84 -13.33 11.10 -19.12
N ARG A 85 -12.33 10.90 -18.23
CA ARG A 85 -12.40 11.35 -16.83
C ARG A 85 -11.63 12.65 -16.54
N ARG A 86 -11.12 13.34 -17.58
CA ARG A 86 -10.34 14.57 -17.45
C ARG A 86 -11.01 15.63 -16.57
N GLU A 87 -12.28 15.92 -16.80
CA GLU A 87 -13.01 16.96 -16.06
C GLU A 87 -13.17 16.64 -14.59
N ARG A 88 -13.17 15.35 -14.25
CA ARG A 88 -13.25 14.87 -12.87
C ARG A 88 -11.89 14.77 -12.17
N MET A 89 -10.77 15.00 -12.85
CA MET A 89 -9.43 14.88 -12.27
C MET A 89 -9.21 15.80 -11.05
N GLY A 90 -9.90 16.94 -10.99
CA GLY A 90 -9.90 17.80 -9.80
C GLY A 90 -10.53 17.19 -8.54
N THR A 91 -11.17 16.02 -8.66
CA THR A 91 -11.76 15.28 -7.53
C THR A 91 -10.96 14.05 -7.14
N ILE A 92 -9.77 13.86 -7.73
CA ILE A 92 -8.97 12.65 -7.46
C ILE A 92 -8.58 12.56 -5.99
N ARG A 93 -8.75 11.38 -5.38
CA ARG A 93 -8.52 11.12 -3.95
C ARG A 93 -9.37 11.96 -2.98
N GLN A 94 -10.43 12.61 -3.50
CA GLN A 94 -11.41 13.35 -2.68
C GLN A 94 -12.67 12.51 -2.48
N PRO A 95 -13.41 12.67 -1.37
CA PRO A 95 -14.63 11.91 -1.09
C PRO A 95 -15.64 11.94 -2.27
N GLY A 96 -16.06 10.76 -2.74
CA GLY A 96 -16.95 10.63 -3.90
C GLY A 96 -16.34 10.99 -5.25
N GLY A 97 -15.05 11.30 -5.29
CA GLY A 97 -14.29 11.61 -6.50
C GLY A 97 -13.62 10.39 -7.14
N LEU A 98 -12.66 10.67 -8.03
CA LEU A 98 -11.88 9.63 -8.69
C LEU A 98 -10.91 8.95 -7.71
N ASN A 99 -10.78 7.63 -7.84
CA ASN A 99 -9.80 6.86 -7.10
C ASN A 99 -8.36 7.18 -7.55
N GLY A 100 -7.41 7.15 -6.65
CA GLY A 100 -5.97 7.32 -6.93
C GLY A 100 -5.34 6.12 -7.65
N PHE A 101 -6.08 5.02 -7.82
CA PHE A 101 -5.70 3.78 -8.48
C PHE A 101 -6.77 3.38 -9.49
N MET A 102 -6.51 2.37 -10.32
CA MET A 102 -7.55 1.81 -11.18
C MET A 102 -8.63 1.09 -10.35
N LEU A 103 -9.88 1.27 -10.76
CA LEU A 103 -11.02 0.63 -10.12
C LEU A 103 -12.05 0.24 -11.17
N ARG A 104 -12.34 -1.05 -11.30
CA ARG A 104 -13.26 -1.60 -12.32
C ARG A 104 -14.65 -0.96 -12.32
N THR A 105 -15.12 -0.51 -11.17
CA THR A 105 -16.42 0.17 -11.02
C THR A 105 -16.39 1.64 -11.45
N GLU A 106 -15.21 2.21 -11.71
CA GLU A 106 -15.06 3.62 -12.12
C GLU A 106 -15.18 3.81 -13.62
N SER A 107 -14.71 2.83 -14.42
CA SER A 107 -14.76 2.88 -15.88
C SER A 107 -14.67 1.47 -16.49
N GLU A 108 -15.35 1.27 -17.65
CA GLU A 108 -15.21 0.05 -18.46
C GLU A 108 -13.79 -0.16 -19.01
N HIS A 109 -13.02 0.92 -19.12
CA HIS A 109 -11.61 0.87 -19.53
C HIS A 109 -10.67 0.37 -18.43
N ASP A 110 -11.12 0.31 -17.18
CA ASP A 110 -10.33 -0.17 -16.04
C ASP A 110 -10.46 -1.70 -15.91
N ALA A 111 -9.66 -2.44 -16.66
CA ALA A 111 -9.76 -3.90 -16.77
C ALA A 111 -9.53 -4.62 -15.44
N PHE A 112 -8.63 -4.11 -14.60
CA PHE A 112 -8.29 -4.69 -13.29
C PHE A 112 -8.00 -3.61 -12.26
N GLY A 113 -8.63 -3.71 -11.07
CA GLY A 113 -8.33 -2.85 -9.94
C GLY A 113 -7.01 -3.26 -9.27
N ALA A 114 -6.19 -2.28 -8.90
CA ALA A 114 -4.91 -2.54 -8.24
C ALA A 114 -4.65 -1.50 -7.14
N GLY A 115 -3.55 -1.64 -6.44
CA GLY A 115 -3.10 -0.80 -5.33
C GLY A 115 -1.86 -1.40 -4.67
N HIS A 116 -1.78 -2.74 -4.66
CA HIS A 116 -0.61 -3.48 -4.21
C HIS A 116 0.24 -3.92 -5.40
N ALA A 117 1.57 -3.87 -5.27
CA ALA A 117 2.50 -4.28 -6.32
C ALA A 117 2.55 -5.80 -6.52
N GLY A 118 2.98 -6.22 -7.72
CA GLY A 118 3.27 -7.60 -8.06
C GLY A 118 2.07 -8.39 -8.60
N THR A 119 0.88 -7.81 -8.73
CA THR A 119 -0.33 -8.55 -9.12
C THR A 119 -0.66 -8.48 -10.61
N ALA A 120 -0.16 -7.49 -11.34
CA ALA A 120 -0.58 -7.21 -12.72
C ALA A 120 -0.23 -8.34 -13.70
N LEU A 121 0.93 -8.97 -13.56
CA LEU A 121 1.34 -10.06 -14.45
C LEU A 121 0.41 -11.26 -14.33
N SER A 122 0.10 -11.69 -13.11
CA SER A 122 -0.83 -12.80 -12.84
C SER A 122 -2.25 -12.48 -13.31
N ALA A 123 -2.73 -11.25 -13.04
CA ALA A 123 -4.06 -10.83 -13.48
C ALA A 123 -4.16 -10.80 -15.01
N ALA A 124 -3.17 -10.25 -15.69
CA ALA A 124 -3.11 -10.22 -17.15
C ALA A 124 -2.99 -11.63 -17.76
N LEU A 125 -2.19 -12.50 -17.13
CA LEU A 125 -2.12 -13.92 -17.55
C LEU A 125 -3.49 -14.59 -17.46
N GLY A 126 -4.20 -14.42 -16.35
CA GLY A 126 -5.56 -14.94 -16.20
C GLY A 126 -6.52 -14.44 -17.27
N MET A 127 -6.44 -13.14 -17.66
CA MET A 127 -7.23 -12.58 -18.75
C MET A 127 -6.82 -13.16 -20.11
N ALA A 128 -5.52 -13.34 -20.37
CA ALA A 128 -5.01 -13.91 -21.61
C ALA A 128 -5.46 -15.39 -21.78
N VAL A 129 -5.40 -16.16 -20.70
CA VAL A 129 -5.91 -17.55 -20.70
C VAL A 129 -7.42 -17.59 -20.94
N ALA A 130 -8.19 -16.72 -20.28
CA ALA A 130 -9.64 -16.63 -20.49
C ALA A 130 -9.99 -16.28 -21.94
N ARG A 131 -9.26 -15.32 -22.55
CA ARG A 131 -9.35 -15.01 -23.99
C ARG A 131 -9.06 -16.24 -24.85
N ASP A 132 -7.96 -16.94 -24.59
CA ASP A 132 -7.54 -18.11 -25.39
C ASP A 132 -8.61 -19.23 -25.32
N LEU A 133 -9.17 -19.49 -24.14
CA LEU A 133 -10.25 -20.45 -23.94
C LEU A 133 -11.56 -20.04 -24.65
N ALA A 134 -11.85 -18.76 -24.71
CA ALA A 134 -13.02 -18.22 -25.41
C ALA A 134 -12.83 -18.10 -26.94
N GLY A 135 -11.62 -18.35 -27.45
CA GLY A 135 -11.29 -18.12 -28.87
C GLY A 135 -11.23 -16.65 -29.27
N GLY A 136 -11.06 -15.74 -28.31
CA GLY A 136 -10.93 -14.29 -28.51
C GLY A 136 -9.59 -13.90 -29.14
N ASN A 137 -9.50 -12.65 -29.61
CA ASN A 137 -8.31 -12.12 -30.27
C ASN A 137 -7.78 -10.83 -29.66
N GLU A 138 -8.46 -10.30 -28.66
CA GLU A 138 -8.06 -9.07 -27.97
C GLU A 138 -6.65 -9.20 -27.38
N HIS A 139 -5.97 -8.08 -27.26
CA HIS A 139 -4.65 -8.02 -26.65
C HIS A 139 -4.76 -7.81 -25.14
N VAL A 140 -3.88 -8.48 -24.41
CA VAL A 140 -3.73 -8.29 -22.96
C VAL A 140 -2.32 -7.78 -22.70
N ILE A 141 -2.24 -6.60 -22.07
CA ILE A 141 -1.00 -5.89 -21.81
C ILE A 141 -0.86 -5.67 -20.29
N ALA A 142 0.20 -6.21 -19.70
CA ALA A 142 0.62 -5.92 -18.35
C ALA A 142 1.67 -4.82 -18.36
N VAL A 143 1.50 -3.77 -17.56
CA VAL A 143 2.50 -2.70 -17.38
C VAL A 143 2.97 -2.74 -15.94
N ALA A 144 4.22 -3.11 -15.71
CA ALA A 144 4.80 -3.24 -14.38
C ALA A 144 6.11 -2.46 -14.27
N GLY A 145 6.30 -1.78 -13.14
CA GLY A 145 7.57 -1.13 -12.81
C GLY A 145 8.65 -2.16 -12.48
N ASP A 146 9.90 -1.79 -12.65
CA ASP A 146 11.08 -2.60 -12.36
C ASP A 146 11.11 -3.13 -10.92
N ALA A 147 10.66 -2.34 -9.93
CA ALA A 147 10.51 -2.79 -8.56
C ALA A 147 9.48 -3.92 -8.38
N ALA A 148 8.41 -3.93 -9.17
CA ALA A 148 7.39 -4.98 -9.09
C ALA A 148 7.93 -6.36 -9.49
N PHE A 149 8.98 -6.40 -10.30
CA PHE A 149 9.69 -7.64 -10.66
C PHE A 149 10.54 -8.23 -9.51
N THR A 150 10.64 -7.55 -8.38
CA THR A 150 11.25 -8.14 -7.17
C THR A 150 10.25 -8.91 -6.30
N ASN A 151 8.96 -8.84 -6.65
CA ASN A 151 7.88 -9.50 -5.91
C ASN A 151 7.74 -10.98 -6.32
N GLY A 152 7.49 -11.86 -5.35
CA GLY A 152 7.34 -13.31 -5.57
C GLY A 152 6.24 -13.64 -6.56
N VAL A 153 5.04 -13.04 -6.44
CA VAL A 153 3.89 -13.28 -7.33
C VAL A 153 4.22 -12.91 -8.78
N SER A 154 5.03 -11.87 -9.01
CA SER A 154 5.50 -11.53 -10.36
C SER A 154 6.38 -12.64 -10.96
N PHE A 155 7.28 -13.26 -10.16
CA PHE A 155 8.08 -14.39 -10.59
C PHE A 155 7.24 -15.64 -10.85
N GLU A 156 6.25 -15.91 -10.01
CA GLU A 156 5.29 -16.99 -10.24
C GLU A 156 4.54 -16.81 -11.57
N ALA A 157 4.12 -15.57 -11.87
CA ALA A 157 3.50 -15.25 -13.16
C ALA A 157 4.48 -15.47 -14.33
N LEU A 158 5.71 -14.95 -14.25
CA LEU A 158 6.73 -15.14 -15.30
C LEU A 158 6.97 -16.62 -15.59
N ASN A 159 7.05 -17.46 -14.56
CA ASN A 159 7.22 -18.90 -14.69
C ASN A 159 6.06 -19.60 -15.43
N ASN A 160 4.89 -18.95 -15.53
CA ASN A 160 3.69 -19.55 -16.09
C ASN A 160 3.24 -18.94 -17.44
N ILE A 161 3.67 -17.72 -17.77
CA ILE A 161 3.15 -16.99 -18.94
C ILE A 161 3.33 -17.78 -20.23
N ALA A 162 4.53 -18.23 -20.53
CA ALA A 162 4.83 -18.90 -21.81
C ALA A 162 4.16 -20.27 -21.93
N GLU A 163 3.87 -20.93 -20.82
CA GLU A 163 3.22 -22.25 -20.79
C GLU A 163 1.70 -22.17 -20.92
N GLN A 164 1.08 -21.06 -20.52
CA GLN A 164 -0.38 -20.98 -20.35
C GLN A 164 -1.09 -20.11 -21.38
N THR A 165 -0.42 -19.20 -22.06
CA THR A 165 -1.07 -18.34 -23.07
C THR A 165 -0.28 -18.26 -24.37
N LYS A 166 -1.01 -18.14 -25.48
CA LYS A 166 -0.43 -17.99 -26.81
C LYS A 166 0.20 -16.62 -27.04
N LYS A 167 -0.38 -15.56 -26.46
CA LYS A 167 0.11 -14.19 -26.63
C LYS A 167 -0.25 -13.30 -25.44
N MET A 168 0.72 -12.55 -24.97
CA MET A 168 0.59 -11.53 -23.95
C MET A 168 1.75 -10.54 -24.09
N ILE A 169 1.51 -9.26 -23.82
CA ILE A 169 2.56 -8.24 -23.82
C ILE A 169 2.82 -7.84 -22.37
N VAL A 170 4.05 -8.02 -21.91
CA VAL A 170 4.54 -7.52 -20.63
C VAL A 170 5.40 -6.29 -20.91
N VAL A 171 5.06 -5.14 -20.35
CA VAL A 171 5.86 -3.92 -20.42
C VAL A 171 6.58 -3.76 -19.09
N LEU A 172 7.91 -3.90 -19.12
CA LEU A 172 8.78 -3.56 -18.01
C LEU A 172 9.13 -2.07 -18.12
N ASN A 173 8.56 -1.26 -17.23
CA ASN A 173 8.82 0.17 -17.12
C ASN A 173 9.96 0.40 -16.12
N ASP A 174 11.19 0.52 -16.61
CA ASP A 174 12.39 0.70 -15.80
C ASP A 174 12.72 2.19 -15.63
N ASN A 175 12.70 2.63 -14.38
CA ASN A 175 13.09 3.99 -14.00
C ASN A 175 14.02 4.02 -12.77
N GLU A 176 14.52 2.86 -12.34
CA GLU A 176 15.42 2.63 -11.19
C GLU A 176 14.80 2.98 -9.82
N TRP A 177 13.52 3.32 -9.77
CA TRP A 177 12.84 3.82 -8.56
C TRP A 177 11.52 3.10 -8.30
N SER A 178 11.36 2.68 -7.03
CA SER A 178 10.05 2.44 -6.41
C SER A 178 9.59 3.71 -5.68
N ILE A 179 9.30 3.63 -4.39
CA ILE A 179 9.21 4.79 -3.49
C ILE A 179 10.61 5.31 -3.20
N ASP A 180 11.54 4.41 -2.94
CA ASP A 180 12.99 4.65 -2.83
C ASP A 180 13.74 3.95 -3.99
N ARG A 181 15.09 4.07 -4.04
CA ARG A 181 15.87 3.35 -5.04
C ARG A 181 15.73 1.84 -4.88
N ASN A 182 15.58 1.16 -6.00
CA ASN A 182 15.44 -0.29 -6.02
C ASN A 182 16.68 -1.01 -5.48
N VAL A 183 16.45 -2.12 -4.79
CA VAL A 183 17.49 -2.92 -4.13
C VAL A 183 17.59 -4.33 -4.69
N GLY A 184 18.66 -5.04 -4.36
CA GLY A 184 18.81 -6.46 -4.66
C GLY A 184 19.47 -6.79 -6.01
N ALA A 185 19.52 -8.08 -6.34
CA ALA A 185 20.21 -8.59 -7.52
C ALA A 185 19.47 -8.24 -8.83
N ILE A 186 18.14 -8.22 -8.80
CA ILE A 186 17.30 -7.88 -9.95
C ILE A 186 17.49 -6.43 -10.36
N ALA A 187 17.50 -5.49 -9.42
CA ALA A 187 17.79 -4.08 -9.71
C ALA A 187 19.19 -3.91 -10.35
N ARG A 188 20.20 -4.61 -9.81
CA ARG A 188 21.54 -4.63 -10.42
C ARG A 188 21.57 -5.30 -11.79
N TYR A 189 20.72 -6.28 -12.02
CA TYR A 189 20.59 -6.94 -13.32
C TYR A 189 20.04 -5.97 -14.37
N PHE A 190 18.95 -5.24 -14.08
CA PHE A 190 18.39 -4.23 -14.97
C PHE A 190 19.41 -3.12 -15.25
N HIS A 191 20.05 -2.59 -14.23
CA HIS A 191 21.10 -1.58 -14.39
C HIS A 191 22.23 -2.06 -15.33
N ARG A 192 22.65 -3.34 -15.25
CA ARG A 192 23.66 -3.91 -16.18
C ARG A 192 23.19 -4.00 -17.61
N ILE A 193 21.88 -4.27 -17.84
CA ILE A 193 21.31 -4.25 -19.19
C ILE A 193 21.46 -2.85 -19.79
N VAL A 194 21.08 -1.82 -19.04
CA VAL A 194 21.08 -0.42 -19.47
C VAL A 194 22.48 0.13 -19.69
N THR A 195 23.45 -0.27 -18.88
CA THR A 195 24.83 0.27 -18.90
C THR A 195 25.78 -0.49 -19.84
N ASN A 196 25.34 -1.56 -20.50
CA ASN A 196 26.19 -2.32 -21.41
C ASN A 196 26.35 -1.61 -22.77
N ASP A 197 27.53 -1.02 -23.02
CA ASP A 197 27.83 -0.25 -24.24
C ASP A 197 27.66 -1.04 -25.53
N ARG A 198 27.96 -2.34 -25.53
CA ARG A 198 27.76 -3.21 -26.72
C ARG A 198 26.28 -3.36 -27.03
N TYR A 199 25.47 -3.49 -26.00
CA TYR A 199 24.03 -3.57 -26.12
C TYR A 199 23.43 -2.24 -26.63
N ARG A 200 23.84 -1.11 -26.08
CA ARG A 200 23.41 0.23 -26.52
C ARG A 200 23.74 0.48 -28.00
N ASN A 201 24.95 0.17 -28.42
CA ASN A 201 25.39 0.40 -29.81
C ASN A 201 24.64 -0.46 -30.85
N LEU A 202 24.30 -1.71 -30.52
CA LEU A 202 23.45 -2.57 -31.37
C LEU A 202 22.01 -2.06 -31.41
N HIS A 203 21.49 -1.65 -30.26
CA HIS A 203 20.15 -1.13 -30.10
C HIS A 203 19.95 0.18 -30.88
N ASP A 204 20.86 1.16 -30.76
CA ASP A 204 20.84 2.42 -31.51
C ASP A 204 20.94 2.20 -33.02
N SER A 205 21.61 1.14 -33.43
CA SER A 205 21.68 0.71 -34.83
C SER A 205 20.37 0.11 -35.30
N ALA A 206 19.71 -0.72 -34.48
CA ALA A 206 18.40 -1.31 -34.79
C ALA A 206 17.28 -0.25 -34.78
N ALA A 207 17.27 0.66 -33.81
CA ALA A 207 16.33 1.78 -33.73
C ALA A 207 16.41 2.69 -34.96
N ARG A 208 17.63 3.08 -35.36
CA ARG A 208 17.89 3.90 -36.57
C ARG A 208 17.45 3.21 -37.87
N LEU A 209 17.50 1.87 -37.91
CA LEU A 209 17.05 1.10 -39.08
C LEU A 209 15.52 0.95 -39.13
N ILE A 210 14.86 0.80 -37.97
CA ILE A 210 13.40 0.79 -37.87
C ILE A 210 12.84 2.16 -38.33
N GLU A 211 13.44 3.26 -37.89
CA GLU A 211 13.08 4.62 -38.31
C GLU A 211 13.25 4.83 -39.83
N ARG A 212 14.26 4.20 -40.43
CA ARG A 212 14.64 4.45 -41.83
C ARG A 212 13.96 3.54 -42.86
N PHE A 213 13.54 2.34 -42.51
CA PHE A 213 13.13 1.30 -43.46
C PHE A 213 11.76 0.64 -43.21
N GLY A 214 11.06 0.95 -42.12
CA GLY A 214 9.73 0.41 -41.80
C GLY A 214 9.69 -1.09 -41.45
N GLY A 215 8.56 -1.56 -40.93
CA GLY A 215 8.39 -2.82 -40.18
C GLY A 215 8.77 -4.16 -40.85
N ARG A 216 8.90 -4.26 -42.21
CA ARG A 216 9.30 -5.52 -42.87
C ARG A 216 10.78 -5.86 -42.69
N MET A 217 11.63 -4.86 -42.54
CA MET A 217 13.08 -5.06 -42.36
C MET A 217 13.45 -5.26 -40.89
N ALA A 218 12.63 -4.69 -39.98
CA ALA A 218 12.76 -4.93 -38.54
C ALA A 218 12.59 -6.41 -38.16
N ALA A 219 11.66 -7.13 -38.79
CA ALA A 219 11.46 -8.55 -38.58
C ALA A 219 12.65 -9.41 -39.03
N SER A 220 13.33 -9.05 -40.14
CA SER A 220 14.50 -9.79 -40.64
C SER A 220 15.75 -9.55 -39.79
N MET A 221 15.81 -8.38 -39.11
CA MET A 221 16.95 -7.99 -38.27
C MET A 221 16.79 -8.42 -36.83
N ALA A 222 15.56 -8.46 -36.30
CA ALA A 222 15.26 -9.15 -35.04
C ALA A 222 15.72 -10.62 -35.12
N ARG A 223 15.51 -11.27 -36.27
CA ARG A 223 15.94 -12.62 -36.54
C ARG A 223 17.49 -12.77 -36.65
N LYS A 224 18.16 -11.80 -37.26
CA LYS A 224 19.65 -11.77 -37.31
C LYS A 224 20.29 -11.39 -35.97
N ALA A 225 19.66 -10.53 -35.18
CA ALA A 225 20.07 -10.25 -33.81
C ALA A 225 19.91 -11.49 -32.92
N GLU A 226 18.83 -12.24 -33.10
CA GLU A 226 18.58 -13.53 -32.43
C GLU A 226 19.65 -14.58 -32.79
N GLU A 227 20.06 -14.67 -34.05
CA GLU A 227 21.13 -15.58 -34.51
C GLU A 227 22.53 -15.16 -34.00
N ALA A 228 22.79 -13.85 -33.91
CA ALA A 228 24.04 -13.32 -33.35
C ALA A 228 24.12 -13.48 -31.83
N ALA A 229 22.98 -13.49 -31.15
CA ALA A 229 22.87 -13.63 -29.71
C ALA A 229 23.15 -15.05 -29.19
N LYS A 230 22.98 -16.05 -30.01
CA LYS A 230 23.17 -17.48 -29.63
C LYS A 230 24.60 -17.87 -29.22
N GLY A 231 25.54 -16.97 -29.26
CA GLY A 231 26.95 -17.19 -28.89
C GLY A 231 27.51 -16.30 -27.77
N MET A 232 26.75 -15.40 -27.18
CA MET A 232 27.18 -14.49 -26.14
C MET A 232 26.25 -14.52 -24.93
N LEU A 233 26.78 -14.41 -23.71
CA LEU A 233 26.04 -14.17 -22.45
C LEU A 233 25.36 -12.79 -22.51
N TRP A 234 24.12 -12.75 -22.97
CA TRP A 234 23.32 -11.53 -23.08
C TRP A 234 22.56 -11.28 -21.78
N PRO A 235 22.43 -10.02 -21.35
CA PRO A 235 21.65 -9.67 -20.16
C PRO A 235 20.15 -9.99 -20.26
N SER A 236 19.58 -10.17 -21.46
CA SER A 236 18.18 -10.53 -21.69
C SER A 236 17.84 -12.01 -21.43
N LEU A 237 18.86 -12.86 -21.22
CA LEU A 237 18.73 -14.32 -21.15
C LEU A 237 17.69 -14.78 -20.10
N LEU A 238 17.57 -14.07 -18.98
CA LEU A 238 16.63 -14.43 -17.92
C LEU A 238 15.17 -14.53 -18.43
N PHE A 239 14.71 -13.55 -19.18
CA PHE A 239 13.32 -13.53 -19.66
C PHE A 239 13.09 -14.52 -20.81
N GLU A 240 14.13 -14.75 -21.63
CA GLU A 240 14.08 -15.74 -22.70
C GLU A 240 14.05 -17.17 -22.16
N GLU A 241 14.72 -17.44 -21.04
CA GLU A 241 14.62 -18.72 -20.33
C GLU A 241 13.23 -18.96 -19.73
N PHE A 242 12.49 -17.90 -19.39
CA PHE A 242 11.06 -17.98 -19.05
C PHE A 242 10.14 -18.08 -20.28
N GLY A 243 10.69 -18.18 -21.49
CA GLY A 243 9.92 -18.31 -22.74
C GLY A 243 9.30 -17.00 -23.24
N LEU A 244 9.64 -15.84 -22.70
CA LEU A 244 9.20 -14.55 -23.19
C LEU A 244 10.23 -13.98 -24.18
N GLN A 245 9.78 -13.64 -25.38
CA GLN A 245 10.67 -12.93 -26.32
C GLN A 245 10.93 -11.51 -25.81
N TYR A 246 12.21 -11.19 -25.57
CA TYR A 246 12.62 -9.91 -25.02
C TYR A 246 12.86 -8.86 -26.11
N PHE A 247 12.32 -7.64 -25.88
CA PHE A 247 12.56 -6.46 -26.72
C PHE A 247 12.98 -5.29 -25.84
N GLY A 248 13.96 -4.54 -26.29
CA GLY A 248 14.43 -3.34 -25.58
C GLY A 248 15.85 -3.52 -25.03
N PRO A 249 16.30 -2.63 -24.10
CA PRO A 249 15.54 -1.48 -23.63
C PRO A 249 15.40 -0.39 -24.70
N ILE A 250 14.25 0.27 -24.76
CA ILE A 250 14.00 1.42 -25.63
C ILE A 250 13.69 2.67 -24.82
N ASP A 251 13.89 3.85 -25.42
CA ASP A 251 13.52 5.13 -24.80
C ASP A 251 12.00 5.23 -24.67
N GLY A 252 11.49 5.17 -23.43
CA GLY A 252 10.07 5.28 -23.10
C GLY A 252 9.49 6.69 -23.25
N HIS A 253 10.30 7.66 -23.66
CA HIS A 253 9.89 9.03 -24.00
C HIS A 253 9.93 9.32 -25.51
N ASN A 254 10.41 8.38 -26.31
CA ASN A 254 10.34 8.46 -27.77
C ASN A 254 9.00 7.92 -28.26
N LEU A 255 7.99 8.81 -28.33
CA LEU A 255 6.62 8.44 -28.71
C LEU A 255 6.52 7.77 -30.10
N PRO A 256 7.18 8.24 -31.18
CA PRO A 256 7.20 7.55 -32.45
C PRO A 256 7.71 6.11 -32.35
N LEU A 257 8.83 5.90 -31.66
CA LEU A 257 9.44 4.58 -31.46
C LEU A 257 8.52 3.65 -30.67
N LEU A 258 7.87 4.13 -29.63
CA LEU A 258 6.90 3.36 -28.83
C LEU A 258 5.72 2.91 -29.71
N ILE A 259 5.14 3.81 -30.49
CA ILE A 259 4.00 3.51 -31.38
C ILE A 259 4.38 2.42 -32.39
N GLU A 260 5.52 2.57 -33.08
CA GLU A 260 5.97 1.60 -34.06
C GLU A 260 6.31 0.24 -33.41
N THR A 261 6.93 0.28 -32.23
CA THR A 261 7.22 -0.95 -31.47
C THR A 261 5.94 -1.67 -31.08
N PHE A 262 4.94 -0.98 -30.51
CA PHE A 262 3.67 -1.61 -30.15
C PHE A 262 2.89 -2.12 -31.38
N LYS A 263 2.91 -1.40 -32.50
CA LYS A 263 2.33 -1.91 -33.75
C LYS A 263 2.98 -3.23 -34.19
N PHE A 264 4.30 -3.33 -34.07
CA PHE A 264 5.02 -4.56 -34.37
C PHE A 264 4.68 -5.68 -33.37
N LEU A 265 4.76 -5.41 -32.07
CA LEU A 265 4.45 -6.41 -31.01
C LEU A 265 3.01 -6.94 -31.13
N LYS A 266 2.08 -6.09 -31.55
CA LYS A 266 0.67 -6.46 -31.82
C LYS A 266 0.52 -7.58 -32.86
N THR A 267 1.48 -7.75 -33.76
CA THR A 267 1.46 -8.78 -34.81
C THR A 267 2.01 -10.13 -34.36
N LEU A 268 2.59 -10.22 -33.15
CA LEU A 268 3.23 -11.44 -32.68
C LEU A 268 2.24 -12.34 -31.95
N ASP A 269 2.28 -13.64 -32.30
CA ASP A 269 1.48 -14.69 -31.64
C ASP A 269 2.31 -15.47 -30.63
N ARG A 270 2.94 -14.74 -29.71
CA ARG A 270 3.72 -15.30 -28.59
C ARG A 270 3.81 -14.31 -27.45
N PRO A 271 4.09 -14.77 -26.21
CA PRO A 271 4.39 -13.87 -25.10
C PRO A 271 5.66 -13.06 -25.34
N VAL A 272 5.59 -11.77 -25.07
CA VAL A 272 6.72 -10.84 -25.26
C VAL A 272 6.92 -9.97 -24.03
N LEU A 273 8.17 -9.60 -23.76
CA LEU A 273 8.52 -8.59 -22.76
C LEU A 273 9.17 -7.40 -23.47
N LEU A 274 8.54 -6.25 -23.35
CA LEU A 274 9.09 -4.96 -23.80
C LEU A 274 9.69 -4.21 -22.62
N HIS A 275 10.99 -4.02 -22.63
CA HIS A 275 11.71 -3.20 -21.64
C HIS A 275 11.81 -1.76 -22.14
N ILE A 276 11.27 -0.81 -21.37
CA ILE A 276 11.34 0.61 -21.67
C ILE A 276 12.03 1.35 -20.53
N LEU A 277 12.78 2.40 -20.89
CA LEU A 277 13.46 3.28 -19.94
C LEU A 277 12.69 4.58 -19.81
N THR A 278 12.27 4.93 -18.60
CA THR A 278 11.54 6.17 -18.35
C THR A 278 12.18 6.98 -17.23
N GLN A 279 11.82 8.25 -17.14
CA GLN A 279 12.29 9.17 -16.11
C GLN A 279 11.12 9.61 -15.22
N LYS A 280 11.10 9.11 -13.99
CA LYS A 280 10.12 9.49 -12.98
C LYS A 280 10.19 10.99 -12.70
N GLY A 281 9.06 11.71 -12.84
CA GLY A 281 9.02 13.17 -12.63
C GLY A 281 9.41 14.01 -13.86
N ARG A 282 9.51 13.41 -15.06
CA ARG A 282 9.89 14.10 -16.30
C ARG A 282 9.05 15.35 -16.56
N GLY A 283 9.72 16.43 -16.96
CA GLY A 283 9.09 17.72 -17.26
C GLY A 283 8.80 18.59 -16.05
N PHE A 284 9.15 18.14 -14.83
CA PHE A 284 8.99 18.95 -13.62
C PHE A 284 10.24 18.87 -12.74
N GLN A 285 11.05 19.92 -12.76
CA GLN A 285 12.37 19.93 -12.11
C GLN A 285 12.29 19.59 -10.60
N PRO A 286 11.33 20.12 -9.80
CA PRO A 286 11.23 19.74 -8.40
C PRO A 286 11.02 18.22 -8.18
N ALA A 287 10.33 17.54 -9.10
CA ALA A 287 10.14 16.09 -9.02
C ALA A 287 11.37 15.31 -9.44
N LEU A 288 12.17 15.82 -10.37
CA LEU A 288 13.45 15.23 -10.76
C LEU A 288 14.49 15.32 -9.62
N ASP A 289 14.53 16.45 -8.92
CA ASP A 289 15.47 16.68 -7.82
C ASP A 289 15.10 15.89 -6.54
N LYS A 290 13.79 15.64 -6.34
CA LYS A 290 13.26 15.02 -5.12
C LYS A 290 12.29 13.87 -5.45
N GLN A 291 12.71 12.91 -6.27
CA GLN A 291 11.89 11.83 -6.81
C GLN A 291 11.13 11.04 -5.73
N LYS A 292 11.75 10.80 -4.58
CA LYS A 292 11.14 10.17 -3.41
C LYS A 292 9.90 10.93 -2.92
N LYS A 293 10.03 12.26 -2.74
CA LYS A 293 8.94 13.12 -2.26
C LYS A 293 7.76 13.12 -3.22
N PHE A 294 8.04 13.14 -4.53
CA PHE A 294 7.02 13.21 -5.58
C PHE A 294 6.45 11.86 -6.02
N HIS A 295 6.78 10.77 -5.32
CA HIS A 295 6.11 9.49 -5.55
C HIS A 295 4.62 9.60 -5.18
N GLY A 296 4.31 10.09 -3.97
CA GLY A 296 2.95 10.35 -3.50
C GLY A 296 2.99 11.47 -2.46
N LEU A 297 2.33 12.59 -2.75
CA LEU A 297 2.38 13.76 -1.89
C LEU A 297 0.99 14.37 -1.70
N GLY A 298 0.84 15.15 -0.63
CA GLY A 298 -0.30 16.05 -0.43
C GLY A 298 -0.25 17.28 -1.35
N PRO A 299 -1.16 18.23 -1.17
CA PRO A 299 -1.11 19.51 -1.88
C PRO A 299 0.24 20.21 -1.75
N TYR A 300 0.69 20.86 -2.82
CA TYR A 300 1.99 21.52 -2.90
C TYR A 300 1.92 22.79 -3.75
N ASP A 301 2.93 23.63 -3.63
CA ASP A 301 3.11 24.79 -4.48
C ASP A 301 3.63 24.35 -5.87
N PRO A 302 2.93 24.64 -6.97
CA PRO A 302 3.29 24.15 -8.30
C PRO A 302 4.58 24.76 -8.88
N GLU A 303 5.04 25.92 -8.37
CA GLU A 303 6.29 26.54 -8.83
C GLU A 303 7.51 25.97 -8.12
N THR A 304 7.41 25.78 -6.80
CA THR A 304 8.53 25.39 -5.95
C THR A 304 8.54 23.91 -5.57
N GLY A 305 7.42 23.22 -5.74
CA GLY A 305 7.21 21.86 -5.26
C GLY A 305 7.21 21.74 -3.72
N MET A 306 7.05 22.83 -2.99
CA MET A 306 7.02 22.83 -1.53
C MET A 306 5.67 22.37 -1.00
N THR A 307 5.68 21.47 -0.02
CA THR A 307 4.52 21.06 0.77
C THR A 307 4.54 21.77 2.11
N GLN A 308 3.38 21.95 2.75
CA GLN A 308 3.33 22.48 4.12
C GLN A 308 4.04 21.49 5.07
N PRO A 309 4.92 22.00 5.97
CA PRO A 309 5.56 21.14 6.97
C PRO A 309 4.52 20.61 7.95
N ALA A 310 4.69 19.38 8.41
CA ALA A 310 3.96 18.87 9.55
C ALA A 310 4.43 19.61 10.82
N GLY A 311 3.49 20.13 11.62
CA GLY A 311 3.83 20.88 12.82
C GLY A 311 4.30 20.01 13.99
N MET A 312 4.02 18.70 13.96
CA MET A 312 4.36 17.71 15.00
C MET A 312 4.98 16.46 14.37
N PRO A 313 5.78 15.67 15.11
CA PRO A 313 6.28 14.40 14.65
C PRO A 313 5.17 13.43 14.23
N THR A 314 5.49 12.50 13.35
CA THR A 314 4.60 11.40 12.99
C THR A 314 4.85 10.17 13.87
N TYR A 315 3.88 9.25 13.92
CA TYR A 315 4.06 7.96 14.58
C TYR A 315 5.24 7.16 13.99
N SER A 316 5.46 7.21 12.67
CA SER A 316 6.61 6.58 12.00
C SER A 316 7.95 7.16 12.46
N GLU A 317 8.02 8.49 12.68
CA GLU A 317 9.24 9.15 13.22
C GLU A 317 9.48 8.77 14.68
N VAL A 318 8.43 8.69 15.50
CA VAL A 318 8.56 8.23 16.89
C VAL A 318 9.01 6.77 16.95
N PHE A 319 8.40 5.90 16.12
CA PHE A 319 8.83 4.51 15.96
C PHE A 319 10.32 4.43 15.63
N ALA A 320 10.77 5.12 14.58
CA ALA A 320 12.16 5.06 14.13
C ALA A 320 13.15 5.58 15.17
N ASN A 321 12.87 6.72 15.81
CA ASN A 321 13.72 7.28 16.87
C ASN A 321 13.79 6.37 18.10
N THR A 322 12.66 5.77 18.48
CA THR A 322 12.64 4.80 19.59
C THR A 322 13.42 3.54 19.22
N LEU A 323 13.31 3.07 17.98
CA LEU A 323 14.08 1.92 17.51
C LEU A 323 15.59 2.19 17.55
N VAL A 324 16.03 3.38 17.14
CA VAL A 324 17.44 3.80 17.28
C VAL A 324 17.88 3.77 18.75
N GLN A 325 17.06 4.33 19.65
CA GLN A 325 17.34 4.34 21.08
C GLN A 325 17.50 2.93 21.66
N LEU A 326 16.61 2.01 21.32
CA LEU A 326 16.64 0.62 21.78
C LEU A 326 17.81 -0.15 21.16
N ALA A 327 18.06 0.03 19.86
CA ALA A 327 19.16 -0.62 19.14
C ALA A 327 20.56 -0.12 19.57
N ASN A 328 20.67 1.07 20.14
CA ASN A 328 21.92 1.55 20.78
C ASN A 328 22.26 0.73 22.04
N LYS A 329 21.25 0.12 22.68
CA LYS A 329 21.42 -0.66 23.91
C LYS A 329 21.43 -2.17 23.67
N ASP A 330 20.81 -2.63 22.58
CA ASP A 330 20.75 -4.04 22.20
C ASP A 330 21.21 -4.25 20.75
N GLU A 331 22.38 -4.89 20.61
CA GLU A 331 22.97 -5.18 19.29
C GLU A 331 22.24 -6.27 18.51
N LYS A 332 21.32 -7.01 19.16
CA LYS A 332 20.51 -8.05 18.52
C LYS A 332 19.38 -7.47 17.65
N ILE A 333 19.00 -6.21 17.86
CA ILE A 333 17.90 -5.57 17.12
C ILE A 333 18.34 -5.29 15.69
N VAL A 334 17.57 -5.83 14.72
CA VAL A 334 17.75 -5.67 13.29
C VAL A 334 16.45 -5.17 12.65
N ALA A 335 16.54 -4.10 11.86
CA ALA A 335 15.38 -3.50 11.20
C ALA A 335 15.24 -3.97 9.76
N ILE A 336 14.04 -4.43 9.39
CA ILE A 336 13.68 -4.94 8.06
C ILE A 336 12.51 -4.13 7.50
N THR A 337 12.60 -3.72 6.25
CA THR A 337 11.50 -3.11 5.50
C THR A 337 11.36 -3.76 4.13
N ALA A 338 10.19 -3.63 3.52
CA ALA A 338 9.89 -4.11 2.17
C ALA A 338 9.67 -2.91 1.22
N ALA A 339 10.75 -2.35 0.70
CA ALA A 339 10.80 -1.20 -0.22
C ALA A 339 10.18 0.11 0.33
N MET A 340 10.00 0.21 1.65
CA MET A 340 9.27 1.33 2.29
C MET A 340 10.08 2.03 3.39
N PRO A 341 11.40 2.30 3.24
CA PRO A 341 12.20 2.86 4.34
C PRO A 341 11.70 4.22 4.83
N SER A 342 11.33 5.12 3.91
CA SER A 342 10.80 6.43 4.28
C SER A 342 9.38 6.37 4.82
N GLY A 343 8.56 5.48 4.25
CA GLY A 343 7.18 5.32 4.68
C GLY A 343 7.07 4.78 6.10
N THR A 344 7.99 3.93 6.53
CA THR A 344 8.06 3.36 7.87
C THR A 344 9.01 4.11 8.81
N GLY A 345 9.68 5.17 8.33
CA GLY A 345 10.66 5.93 9.11
C GLY A 345 12.05 5.27 9.23
N LEU A 346 12.28 4.09 8.65
CA LEU A 346 13.55 3.38 8.76
C LEU A 346 14.73 4.06 8.04
N ASP A 347 14.47 5.05 7.21
CA ASP A 347 15.51 5.95 6.69
C ASP A 347 16.19 6.80 7.81
N LEU A 348 15.52 7.01 8.95
CA LEU A 348 16.11 7.58 10.16
C LEU A 348 16.96 6.56 10.93
N PHE A 349 16.62 5.28 10.89
CA PHE A 349 17.38 4.21 11.55
C PHE A 349 18.69 3.88 10.78
N ARG A 350 18.63 3.83 9.47
CA ARG A 350 19.74 3.43 8.58
C ARG A 350 21.06 4.17 8.82
N PRO A 351 21.12 5.52 9.01
CA PRO A 351 22.37 6.22 9.28
C PRO A 351 23.06 5.80 10.59
N HIS A 352 22.28 5.42 11.60
CA HIS A 352 22.80 5.01 12.91
C HIS A 352 23.27 3.56 12.92
N HIS A 353 22.56 2.68 12.21
CA HIS A 353 22.80 1.23 12.22
C HIS A 353 22.82 0.63 10.81
N PRO A 354 23.72 1.04 9.90
CA PRO A 354 23.69 0.65 8.49
C PRO A 354 23.85 -0.86 8.25
N LYS A 355 24.53 -1.59 9.16
CA LYS A 355 24.71 -3.05 9.07
C LYS A 355 23.52 -3.84 9.62
N ARG A 356 22.64 -3.19 10.35
CA ARG A 356 21.44 -3.77 10.97
C ARG A 356 20.14 -3.25 10.35
N TYR A 357 20.28 -2.55 9.22
CA TYR A 357 19.18 -2.12 8.37
C TYR A 357 19.15 -2.96 7.10
N ILE A 358 18.01 -3.52 6.76
CA ILE A 358 17.83 -4.38 5.60
C ILE A 358 16.54 -3.97 4.86
N ASP A 359 16.69 -3.69 3.58
CA ASP A 359 15.56 -3.52 2.66
C ASP A 359 15.55 -4.73 1.71
N VAL A 360 14.46 -5.46 1.72
CA VAL A 360 14.30 -6.68 0.91
C VAL A 360 13.66 -6.44 -0.47
N GLY A 361 13.32 -5.19 -0.81
CA GLY A 361 12.49 -4.88 -1.97
C GLY A 361 11.00 -5.13 -1.69
N ILE A 362 10.16 -5.18 -2.72
CA ILE A 362 8.72 -5.45 -2.56
C ILE A 362 8.52 -6.96 -2.36
N ALA A 363 8.83 -7.44 -1.15
CA ALA A 363 8.85 -8.87 -0.83
C ALA A 363 8.52 -9.09 0.67
N GLU A 364 7.29 -8.81 1.04
CA GLU A 364 6.82 -8.88 2.43
C GLU A 364 6.88 -10.30 2.99
N GLU A 365 6.53 -11.31 2.19
CA GLU A 365 6.63 -12.72 2.56
C GLU A 365 8.07 -13.10 2.88
N HIS A 366 9.01 -12.71 2.02
CA HIS A 366 10.44 -12.91 2.24
C HIS A 366 10.92 -12.19 3.50
N ALA A 367 10.47 -10.95 3.76
CA ALA A 367 10.82 -10.19 4.96
C ALA A 367 10.51 -10.98 6.23
N VAL A 368 9.33 -11.61 6.29
CA VAL A 368 8.86 -12.37 7.45
C VAL A 368 9.65 -13.67 7.63
N VAL A 369 9.82 -14.48 6.56
CA VAL A 369 10.60 -15.72 6.63
C VAL A 369 12.07 -15.43 6.96
N PHE A 370 12.63 -14.37 6.39
CA PHE A 370 13.99 -13.92 6.65
C PHE A 370 14.19 -13.48 8.12
N ALA A 371 13.20 -12.73 8.68
CA ALA A 371 13.19 -12.38 10.08
C ALA A 371 13.11 -13.63 10.98
N ALA A 372 12.27 -14.61 10.62
CA ALA A 372 12.21 -15.89 11.34
C ALA A 372 13.58 -16.58 11.38
N GLY A 373 14.26 -16.67 10.23
CA GLY A 373 15.61 -17.22 10.14
C GLY A 373 16.63 -16.49 11.03
N MET A 374 16.57 -15.15 11.12
CA MET A 374 17.41 -14.36 12.02
C MET A 374 17.10 -14.64 13.49
N ALA A 375 15.83 -14.74 13.85
CA ALA A 375 15.40 -15.00 15.21
C ALA A 375 15.90 -16.37 15.71
N THR A 376 15.96 -17.41 14.85
CA THR A 376 16.55 -18.72 15.22
C THR A 376 18.03 -18.63 15.59
N ARG A 377 18.71 -17.55 15.18
CA ARG A 377 20.13 -17.29 15.50
C ARG A 377 20.31 -16.31 16.66
N GLY A 378 19.23 -15.99 17.38
CA GLY A 378 19.26 -15.15 18.59
C GLY A 378 19.22 -13.65 18.32
N LEU A 379 18.93 -13.21 17.07
CA LEU A 379 18.64 -11.82 16.79
C LEU A 379 17.20 -11.45 17.16
N ARG A 380 16.94 -10.15 17.28
CA ARG A 380 15.62 -9.55 17.55
C ARG A 380 15.18 -8.72 16.31
N PRO A 381 14.70 -9.37 15.26
CA PRO A 381 14.31 -8.66 14.04
C PRO A 381 12.98 -7.93 14.22
N VAL A 382 12.90 -6.72 13.68
CA VAL A 382 11.66 -5.96 13.53
C VAL A 382 11.31 -5.81 12.06
N CYS A 383 10.12 -6.27 11.68
CA CYS A 383 9.53 -6.07 10.36
C CYS A 383 8.63 -4.83 10.41
N ALA A 384 9.12 -3.71 9.85
CA ALA A 384 8.34 -2.48 9.71
C ALA A 384 7.66 -2.47 8.33
N ILE A 385 6.38 -2.82 8.31
CA ILE A 385 5.58 -3.01 7.10
C ILE A 385 4.22 -2.35 7.31
N TYR A 386 3.64 -1.76 6.24
CA TYR A 386 2.28 -1.23 6.35
C TYR A 386 1.26 -2.33 6.66
N SER A 387 0.30 -2.03 7.51
CA SER A 387 -0.73 -2.98 7.93
C SER A 387 -1.39 -3.68 6.74
N THR A 388 -1.79 -2.94 5.71
CA THR A 388 -2.41 -3.50 4.50
C THR A 388 -1.47 -4.41 3.71
N PHE A 389 -0.16 -4.10 3.64
CA PHE A 389 0.82 -4.90 2.89
C PHE A 389 1.22 -6.18 3.64
N LEU A 390 1.18 -6.16 4.98
CA LEU A 390 1.48 -7.35 5.79
C LEU A 390 0.48 -8.49 5.58
N GLN A 391 -0.73 -8.22 5.06
CA GLN A 391 -1.70 -9.26 4.68
C GLN A 391 -1.09 -10.31 3.74
N ARG A 392 -0.15 -9.90 2.87
CA ARG A 392 0.54 -10.77 1.92
C ARG A 392 1.41 -11.83 2.61
N ALA A 393 1.89 -11.53 3.81
CA ALA A 393 2.76 -12.41 4.58
C ALA A 393 2.02 -13.16 5.71
N PHE A 394 0.69 -13.31 5.63
CA PHE A 394 -0.09 -13.97 6.68
C PHE A 394 0.34 -15.43 6.91
N ASP A 395 0.50 -16.22 5.85
CA ASP A 395 0.99 -17.60 5.95
C ASP A 395 2.37 -17.69 6.64
N PRO A 396 3.41 -16.93 6.23
CA PRO A 396 4.69 -16.90 6.93
C PRO A 396 4.61 -16.47 8.40
N ILE A 397 3.70 -15.58 8.76
CA ILE A 397 3.48 -15.22 10.18
C ILE A 397 2.98 -16.44 10.96
N VAL A 398 2.01 -17.17 10.41
CA VAL A 398 1.45 -18.38 11.07
C VAL A 398 2.48 -19.48 11.15
N HIS A 399 3.02 -19.88 9.99
CA HIS A 399 3.83 -21.10 9.84
C HIS A 399 5.28 -20.90 10.28
N ASP A 400 5.94 -19.83 9.80
CA ASP A 400 7.39 -19.69 10.01
C ASP A 400 7.74 -18.95 11.29
N VAL A 401 6.84 -18.12 11.82
CA VAL A 401 7.09 -17.33 13.04
C VAL A 401 6.32 -17.87 14.24
N CYS A 402 4.99 -17.85 14.21
CA CYS A 402 4.18 -18.13 15.40
C CYS A 402 4.18 -19.61 15.80
N LEU A 403 4.08 -20.53 14.83
CA LEU A 403 4.17 -21.98 15.10
C LEU A 403 5.49 -22.35 15.79
N GLN A 404 6.57 -21.65 15.48
CA GLN A 404 7.90 -21.84 16.05
C GLN A 404 8.18 -20.95 17.27
N LYS A 405 7.22 -20.06 17.65
CA LYS A 405 7.34 -19.10 18.77
C LYS A 405 8.58 -18.20 18.68
N LEU A 406 8.93 -17.77 17.46
CA LEU A 406 10.13 -16.96 17.24
C LEU A 406 9.88 -15.50 17.62
N PRO A 407 10.81 -14.84 18.32
CA PRO A 407 10.65 -13.46 18.79
C PRO A 407 10.86 -12.42 17.67
N VAL A 408 9.98 -12.45 16.68
CA VAL A 408 9.89 -11.44 15.62
C VAL A 408 8.92 -10.35 16.04
N VAL A 409 9.32 -9.09 15.88
CA VAL A 409 8.47 -7.93 16.18
C VAL A 409 7.90 -7.38 14.87
N PHE A 410 6.59 -7.35 14.74
CA PHE A 410 5.89 -6.75 13.61
C PHE A 410 5.43 -5.34 14.00
N CYS A 411 5.94 -4.31 13.31
CA CYS A 411 5.50 -2.94 13.47
C CYS A 411 4.64 -2.54 12.28
N LEU A 412 3.32 -2.51 12.50
CA LEU A 412 2.31 -2.28 11.48
C LEU A 412 2.01 -0.77 11.37
N ASP A 413 2.68 -0.12 10.44
CA ASP A 413 2.42 1.29 10.13
C ASP A 413 1.11 1.42 9.32
N ARG A 414 0.42 2.54 9.38
CA ARG A 414 -0.89 2.80 8.73
C ARG A 414 -1.98 1.81 9.16
N ALA A 415 -1.97 1.33 10.38
CA ALA A 415 -3.08 0.56 10.92
C ALA A 415 -4.31 1.45 11.11
N GLY A 416 -5.49 0.91 10.83
CA GLY A 416 -6.72 1.68 10.79
C GLY A 416 -6.94 2.39 9.44
N LEU A 417 -7.74 3.43 9.44
CA LEU A 417 -8.08 4.17 8.22
C LEU A 417 -6.91 5.04 7.77
N SER A 418 -6.36 4.81 6.58
CA SER A 418 -5.27 5.59 6.02
C SER A 418 -5.70 6.81 5.19
N GLY A 419 -7.00 6.95 4.90
CA GLY A 419 -7.60 8.14 4.30
C GLY A 419 -7.52 8.18 2.77
N ASP A 420 -6.71 9.07 2.22
CA ASP A 420 -6.72 9.45 0.79
C ASP A 420 -6.38 8.33 -0.19
N ASP A 421 -5.64 7.30 0.22
CA ASP A 421 -5.25 6.17 -0.66
C ASP A 421 -6.34 5.09 -0.77
N GLY A 422 -7.38 5.17 0.06
CA GLY A 422 -8.60 4.39 -0.06
C GLY A 422 -8.48 2.91 0.31
N PRO A 423 -9.41 2.08 -0.18
CA PRO A 423 -9.62 0.71 0.28
C PRO A 423 -8.41 -0.21 0.11
N THR A 424 -7.51 0.10 -0.81
CA THR A 424 -6.29 -0.68 -1.04
C THR A 424 -5.22 -0.42 0.01
N HIS A 425 -5.31 0.67 0.77
CA HIS A 425 -4.29 1.10 1.74
C HIS A 425 -4.79 1.18 3.18
N HIS A 426 -6.10 1.00 3.43
CA HIS A 426 -6.62 0.95 4.80
C HIS A 426 -6.16 -0.30 5.53
N GLY A 427 -5.61 -0.13 6.73
CA GLY A 427 -5.20 -1.21 7.63
C GLY A 427 -6.34 -1.65 8.54
N LEU A 428 -7.47 -2.09 7.96
CA LEU A 428 -8.70 -2.37 8.70
C LEU A 428 -8.91 -3.85 9.03
N PHE A 429 -7.97 -4.75 8.68
CA PHE A 429 -8.14 -6.19 8.82
C PHE A 429 -7.08 -6.87 9.69
N ASP A 430 -6.05 -6.13 10.13
CA ASP A 430 -4.88 -6.65 10.84
C ASP A 430 -5.23 -7.33 12.17
N LEU A 431 -6.12 -6.74 12.97
CA LEU A 431 -6.56 -7.36 14.22
C LEU A 431 -7.24 -8.70 13.98
N ALA A 432 -8.14 -8.76 12.98
CA ALA A 432 -8.92 -9.96 12.73
C ALA A 432 -8.04 -11.16 12.35
N TYR A 433 -7.09 -10.98 11.42
CA TYR A 433 -6.25 -12.10 11.00
C TYR A 433 -5.12 -12.41 12.01
N LEU A 434 -4.54 -11.40 12.70
CA LEU A 434 -3.47 -11.66 13.67
C LEU A 434 -4.01 -12.26 14.97
N ARG A 435 -5.19 -11.84 15.46
CA ARG A 435 -5.70 -12.41 16.71
C ARG A 435 -6.10 -13.88 16.61
N SER A 436 -6.36 -14.38 15.40
CA SER A 436 -6.64 -15.81 15.17
C SER A 436 -5.39 -16.70 15.32
N VAL A 437 -4.18 -16.12 15.22
CA VAL A 437 -2.92 -16.86 15.28
C VAL A 437 -2.51 -17.12 16.74
N PRO A 438 -2.21 -18.38 17.15
CA PRO A 438 -1.73 -18.65 18.50
C PRO A 438 -0.41 -17.95 18.84
N ASP A 439 -0.17 -17.74 20.14
CA ASP A 439 1.10 -17.31 20.74
C ASP A 439 1.63 -15.92 20.28
N ILE A 440 0.90 -15.14 19.50
CA ILE A 440 1.27 -13.77 19.15
C ILE A 440 0.73 -12.76 20.19
N VAL A 441 1.58 -11.83 20.61
CA VAL A 441 1.17 -10.69 21.45
C VAL A 441 0.81 -9.51 20.57
N LEU A 442 -0.44 -9.02 20.64
CA LEU A 442 -0.97 -7.98 19.76
C LEU A 442 -1.31 -6.72 20.55
N MET A 443 -0.65 -5.61 20.21
CA MET A 443 -0.66 -4.33 20.94
C MET A 443 -1.10 -3.17 20.05
N ALA A 444 -1.77 -2.20 20.67
CA ALA A 444 -2.18 -0.95 20.00
C ALA A 444 -1.99 0.25 20.94
N PRO A 445 -0.93 1.05 20.76
CA PRO A 445 -0.64 2.19 21.62
C PRO A 445 -1.66 3.30 21.46
N SER A 446 -2.04 3.92 22.56
CA SER A 446 -2.98 5.03 22.58
C SER A 446 -2.33 6.41 22.28
N ASN A 447 -1.01 6.47 22.32
CA ASN A 447 -0.20 7.66 22.02
C ASN A 447 1.27 7.27 21.76
N GLU A 448 2.09 8.27 21.45
CA GLU A 448 3.51 8.10 21.10
C GLU A 448 4.40 7.62 22.26
N ASP A 449 4.07 7.96 23.50
CA ASP A 449 4.83 7.50 24.66
C ASP A 449 4.58 6.02 24.94
N GLU A 450 3.33 5.58 24.82
CA GLU A 450 2.95 4.18 24.93
C GLU A 450 3.48 3.33 23.76
N LEU A 451 3.61 3.92 22.54
CA LEU A 451 4.28 3.25 21.42
C LEU A 451 5.73 2.87 21.79
N ALA A 452 6.46 3.80 22.39
CA ALA A 452 7.84 3.53 22.83
C ALA A 452 7.90 2.42 23.90
N ASP A 453 6.98 2.41 24.85
CA ASP A 453 6.88 1.40 25.88
C ASP A 453 6.53 0.01 25.33
N MET A 454 5.60 -0.05 24.38
CA MET A 454 5.22 -1.29 23.69
C MET A 454 6.36 -1.84 22.84
N MET A 455 7.16 -0.97 22.21
CA MET A 455 8.36 -1.41 21.48
C MET A 455 9.38 -2.04 22.44
N LYS A 456 9.65 -1.40 23.58
CA LYS A 456 10.53 -2.00 24.59
C LYS A 456 9.99 -3.34 25.08
N THR A 457 8.69 -3.40 25.41
CA THR A 457 8.02 -4.63 25.82
C THR A 457 8.20 -5.74 24.79
N ALA A 458 7.95 -5.44 23.50
CA ALA A 458 8.06 -6.40 22.40
C ALA A 458 9.48 -6.98 22.27
N PHE A 459 10.52 -6.16 22.42
CA PHE A 459 11.91 -6.65 22.35
C PHE A 459 12.36 -7.44 23.58
N GLU A 460 11.66 -7.36 24.70
CA GLU A 460 11.92 -8.16 25.89
C GLU A 460 11.16 -9.49 25.90
N LEU A 461 10.19 -9.68 24.99
CA LEU A 461 9.44 -10.93 24.87
C LEU A 461 10.22 -12.00 24.10
N ASP A 462 10.09 -13.26 24.55
CA ASP A 462 10.54 -14.44 23.79
C ASP A 462 9.39 -15.08 22.97
N LEU A 463 8.49 -14.23 22.48
CA LEU A 463 7.33 -14.58 21.67
C LEU A 463 7.18 -13.60 20.50
N PRO A 464 6.52 -14.02 19.41
CA PRO A 464 6.16 -13.10 18.35
C PRO A 464 5.22 -12.01 18.86
N SER A 465 5.43 -10.78 18.39
CA SER A 465 4.61 -9.66 18.82
C SER A 465 4.30 -8.71 17.65
N ALA A 466 3.16 -8.04 17.72
CA ALA A 466 2.75 -7.05 16.73
C ALA A 466 2.28 -5.78 17.44
N ILE A 467 2.75 -4.64 16.95
CA ILE A 467 2.38 -3.30 17.40
C ILE A 467 1.78 -2.58 16.21
N ARG A 468 0.51 -2.18 16.33
CA ARG A 468 -0.19 -1.44 15.27
C ARG A 468 -0.37 0.03 15.63
N TYR A 469 0.00 0.94 14.75
CA TYR A 469 -0.14 2.38 14.95
C TYR A 469 -0.59 3.10 13.68
N PRO A 470 -1.29 4.26 13.80
CA PRO A 470 -1.91 4.92 12.66
C PRO A 470 -0.92 5.69 11.81
N ARG A 471 -1.37 6.08 10.61
CA ARG A 471 -0.75 7.14 9.82
C ARG A 471 -1.05 8.50 10.45
N GLY A 472 -0.08 9.39 10.48
CA GLY A 472 -0.28 10.80 10.86
C GLY A 472 0.59 11.26 12.01
N VAL A 473 0.26 12.47 12.48
CA VAL A 473 0.96 13.10 13.60
C VAL A 473 0.54 12.48 14.93
N VAL A 474 1.43 12.58 15.90
CA VAL A 474 1.22 12.08 17.27
C VAL A 474 0.22 12.94 18.04
N GLU A 475 -0.20 12.46 19.22
CA GLU A 475 -1.16 13.16 20.11
C GLU A 475 -0.52 14.35 20.85
N GLY A 476 0.82 14.46 20.89
CA GLY A 476 1.55 15.55 21.56
C GLY A 476 1.69 15.36 23.06
N VAL A 477 1.69 14.13 23.55
CA VAL A 477 1.90 13.87 24.99
C VAL A 477 3.39 13.97 25.36
N ALA A 478 3.67 14.30 26.62
CA ALA A 478 5.02 14.29 27.14
C ALA A 478 5.58 12.87 27.14
N ARG A 479 6.73 12.68 26.47
CA ARG A 479 7.40 11.39 26.41
C ARG A 479 8.36 11.19 27.56
N LYS A 480 8.42 9.97 28.07
CA LYS A 480 9.47 9.56 29.03
C LYS A 480 10.84 9.60 28.35
N PRO A 481 11.92 9.95 29.09
CA PRO A 481 13.28 9.89 28.54
C PRO A 481 13.68 8.48 28.08
N GLU A 482 13.18 7.47 28.79
CA GLU A 482 13.44 6.05 28.54
C GLU A 482 12.11 5.29 28.50
N PRO A 483 11.88 4.45 27.48
CA PRO A 483 10.73 3.56 27.45
C PRO A 483 10.76 2.58 28.64
N VAL A 484 9.58 2.23 29.14
CA VAL A 484 9.41 1.23 30.21
C VAL A 484 8.56 0.07 29.72
N SER A 485 8.86 -1.13 30.21
CA SER A 485 8.08 -2.31 29.82
C SER A 485 6.70 -2.30 30.45
N ILE A 486 5.69 -2.66 29.67
CA ILE A 486 4.30 -2.79 30.09
C ILE A 486 4.01 -4.25 30.42
N PRO A 487 3.37 -4.58 31.55
CA PRO A 487 2.93 -5.94 31.83
C PRO A 487 2.00 -6.47 30.73
N VAL A 488 2.35 -7.60 30.14
CA VAL A 488 1.61 -8.18 29.02
C VAL A 488 0.19 -8.56 29.42
N GLY A 489 -0.78 -8.17 28.59
CA GLY A 489 -2.19 -8.46 28.82
C GLY A 489 -2.81 -7.63 29.95
N LYS A 490 -2.18 -6.53 30.39
CA LYS A 490 -2.75 -5.63 31.41
C LYS A 490 -3.22 -4.31 30.80
N ALA A 491 -4.50 -4.04 31.01
CA ALA A 491 -5.13 -2.78 30.67
C ALA A 491 -4.76 -1.68 31.68
N GLU A 492 -5.03 -0.43 31.32
CA GLU A 492 -4.89 0.72 32.19
C GLU A 492 -6.27 1.33 32.46
N VAL A 493 -6.69 1.33 33.72
CA VAL A 493 -7.90 2.01 34.15
C VAL A 493 -7.58 3.49 34.34
N LEU A 494 -7.99 4.32 33.38
CA LEU A 494 -7.79 5.79 33.39
C LEU A 494 -8.77 6.49 34.32
N GLN A 495 -9.95 5.88 34.49
CA GLN A 495 -11.02 6.38 35.35
C GLN A 495 -11.88 5.20 35.76
N ASP A 496 -12.16 5.07 37.05
CA ASP A 496 -13.12 4.09 37.56
C ASP A 496 -14.58 4.57 37.42
N GLY A 497 -15.51 3.63 37.37
CA GLY A 497 -16.93 3.87 37.21
C GLY A 497 -17.77 2.62 37.30
N SER A 498 -19.09 2.77 37.47
CA SER A 498 -19.99 1.66 37.76
C SER A 498 -21.16 1.48 36.78
N ASP A 499 -21.42 2.45 35.89
CA ASP A 499 -22.59 2.38 35.00
C ASP A 499 -22.26 1.73 33.65
N VAL A 500 -21.11 2.05 33.06
CA VAL A 500 -20.65 1.58 31.77
C VAL A 500 -19.12 1.54 31.73
N ALA A 501 -18.54 0.51 31.12
CA ALA A 501 -17.10 0.42 30.88
C ALA A 501 -16.81 0.79 29.41
N ILE A 502 -16.01 1.84 29.18
CA ILE A 502 -15.68 2.36 27.85
C ILE A 502 -14.21 2.03 27.56
N LEU A 503 -14.00 1.20 26.54
CA LEU A 503 -12.68 0.73 26.12
C LEU A 503 -12.31 1.37 24.78
N GLY A 504 -11.28 2.21 24.77
CA GLY A 504 -10.78 2.87 23.56
C GLY A 504 -9.45 2.26 23.11
N LEU A 505 -9.44 1.44 22.06
CA LEU A 505 -8.22 0.80 21.57
C LEU A 505 -7.37 1.77 20.76
N GLY A 506 -6.10 1.91 21.15
CA GLY A 506 -5.15 2.77 20.47
C GLY A 506 -5.63 4.23 20.39
N PRO A 507 -5.47 4.95 19.27
CA PRO A 507 -5.90 6.34 19.11
C PRO A 507 -7.41 6.57 19.30
N MET A 508 -8.22 5.51 19.25
CA MET A 508 -9.66 5.59 19.50
C MET A 508 -10.00 5.90 20.97
N ARG A 509 -8.98 5.89 21.86
CA ARG A 509 -9.09 6.41 23.22
C ARG A 509 -9.65 7.84 23.27
N ARG A 510 -9.36 8.67 22.26
CA ARG A 510 -9.91 10.03 22.16
C ARG A 510 -11.44 10.05 22.17
N LEU A 511 -12.08 9.24 21.33
CA LEU A 511 -13.55 9.12 21.28
C LEU A 511 -14.11 8.49 22.57
N ALA A 512 -13.41 7.51 23.12
CA ALA A 512 -13.78 6.91 24.41
C ALA A 512 -13.76 7.95 25.56
N THR A 513 -12.75 8.82 25.61
CA THR A 513 -12.64 9.90 26.59
C THR A 513 -13.76 10.93 26.42
N GLU A 514 -14.10 11.29 25.18
CA GLU A 514 -15.20 12.20 24.90
C GLU A 514 -16.55 11.61 25.34
N LEU A 515 -16.79 10.33 25.03
CA LEU A 515 -18.01 9.62 25.49
C LEU A 515 -18.09 9.60 27.02
N ALA A 516 -17.00 9.27 27.71
CA ALA A 516 -16.97 9.26 29.18
C ALA A 516 -17.29 10.67 29.76
N THR A 517 -16.76 11.71 29.16
CA THR A 517 -17.01 13.10 29.58
C THR A 517 -18.50 13.46 29.40
N ARG A 518 -19.11 13.13 28.28
CA ARG A 518 -20.54 13.41 28.03
C ARG A 518 -21.45 12.66 29.00
N LEU A 519 -21.18 11.39 29.24
CA LEU A 519 -21.96 10.59 30.18
C LEU A 519 -21.86 11.10 31.61
N LYS A 520 -20.69 11.62 32.05
CA LYS A 520 -20.57 12.31 33.35
C LYS A 520 -21.46 13.53 33.44
N ILE A 521 -21.53 14.35 32.38
CA ILE A 521 -22.41 15.51 32.34
C ILE A 521 -23.89 15.10 32.46
N GLU A 522 -24.26 13.95 31.90
CA GLU A 522 -25.59 13.35 32.01
C GLU A 522 -25.83 12.64 33.36
N GLY A 523 -24.86 12.68 34.30
CA GLY A 523 -24.97 12.14 35.65
C GLY A 523 -24.71 10.64 35.78
N PHE A 524 -24.04 10.04 34.79
CA PHE A 524 -23.56 8.65 34.87
C PHE A 524 -22.13 8.55 35.41
N SER A 525 -21.76 7.37 35.89
CA SER A 525 -20.42 7.02 36.37
C SER A 525 -19.72 6.05 35.39
N PRO A 526 -19.15 6.56 34.28
CA PRO A 526 -18.46 5.71 33.31
C PRO A 526 -17.04 5.35 33.78
N ALA A 527 -16.65 4.09 33.60
CA ALA A 527 -15.25 3.70 33.62
C ALA A 527 -14.62 3.96 32.26
N LEU A 528 -13.40 4.53 32.24
CA LEU A 528 -12.60 4.73 31.02
C LEU A 528 -11.34 3.87 31.08
N ILE A 529 -11.16 3.01 30.10
CA ILE A 529 -10.12 1.99 30.10
C ILE A 529 -9.33 2.05 28.79
N ASN A 530 -8.01 2.07 28.89
CA ASN A 530 -7.10 1.84 27.79
C ASN A 530 -6.72 0.34 27.77
N PRO A 531 -7.22 -0.45 26.82
CA PRO A 531 -7.00 -1.88 26.82
C PRO A 531 -5.56 -2.28 26.49
N ARG A 532 -4.80 -1.44 25.76
CA ARG A 532 -3.40 -1.68 25.35
C ARG A 532 -3.21 -2.92 24.48
N PHE A 533 -3.72 -4.08 24.93
CA PHE A 533 -3.55 -5.39 24.31
C PHE A 533 -4.88 -5.89 23.71
N VAL A 534 -4.80 -6.40 22.51
CA VAL A 534 -5.89 -7.15 21.88
C VAL A 534 -5.72 -8.65 22.16
N LYS A 535 -4.46 -9.08 22.29
CA LYS A 535 -4.09 -10.45 22.65
C LYS A 535 -2.76 -10.47 23.42
N PRO A 536 -2.74 -11.04 24.64
CA PRO A 536 -3.91 -11.47 25.40
C PRO A 536 -4.74 -10.27 25.91
N LEU A 537 -6.04 -10.49 26.11
CA LEU A 537 -6.90 -9.52 26.80
C LEU A 537 -6.70 -9.57 28.31
N ASP A 538 -6.91 -8.45 29.00
CA ASP A 538 -7.00 -8.40 30.47
C ASP A 538 -8.35 -8.96 30.94
N ARG A 539 -8.39 -10.29 31.10
CA ARG A 539 -9.62 -11.00 31.53
C ARG A 539 -10.01 -10.67 32.96
N GLU A 540 -9.05 -10.33 33.85
CA GLU A 540 -9.33 -9.95 35.23
C GLU A 540 -10.07 -8.61 35.25
N MET A 541 -9.58 -7.60 34.53
CA MET A 541 -10.25 -6.31 34.36
C MET A 541 -11.65 -6.48 33.75
N LEU A 542 -11.79 -7.28 32.67
CA LEU A 542 -13.08 -7.53 32.06
C LEU A 542 -14.08 -8.18 33.04
N ALA A 543 -13.66 -9.17 33.80
CA ALA A 543 -14.50 -9.83 34.81
C ALA A 543 -14.91 -8.87 35.94
N GLU A 544 -13.97 -8.05 36.43
CA GLU A 544 -14.24 -7.04 37.46
C GLU A 544 -15.32 -6.06 37.03
N TYR A 545 -15.18 -5.49 35.80
CA TYR A 545 -16.19 -4.54 35.31
C TYR A 545 -17.48 -5.19 34.86
N ALA A 546 -17.45 -6.45 34.38
CA ALA A 546 -18.67 -7.18 34.05
C ALA A 546 -19.59 -7.36 35.28
N GLY A 547 -19.04 -7.45 36.48
CA GLY A 547 -19.80 -7.46 37.73
C GLY A 547 -20.33 -6.10 38.17
N LYS A 548 -19.86 -4.99 37.60
CA LYS A 548 -20.18 -3.62 38.06
C LYS A 548 -21.09 -2.86 37.08
N VAL A 549 -20.91 -3.04 35.76
CA VAL A 549 -21.51 -2.20 34.72
C VAL A 549 -22.69 -2.83 34.03
N SER A 550 -23.52 -2.01 33.38
CA SER A 550 -24.68 -2.45 32.61
C SER A 550 -24.34 -2.80 31.16
N ALA A 551 -23.24 -2.24 30.66
CA ALA A 551 -22.77 -2.44 29.30
C ALA A 551 -21.28 -2.13 29.17
N PHE A 552 -20.64 -2.73 28.17
CA PHE A 552 -19.36 -2.29 27.66
C PHE A 552 -19.58 -1.49 26.38
N VAL A 553 -18.68 -0.53 26.12
CA VAL A 553 -18.55 0.15 24.83
C VAL A 553 -17.11 -0.01 24.35
N THR A 554 -16.91 -0.49 23.14
CA THR A 554 -15.58 -0.60 22.53
C THR A 554 -15.45 0.33 21.34
N PHE A 555 -14.35 1.08 21.27
CA PHE A 555 -13.96 1.85 20.10
C PHE A 555 -12.70 1.26 19.48
N GLU A 556 -12.76 0.95 18.18
CA GLU A 556 -11.65 0.42 17.42
C GLU A 556 -11.58 1.00 16.01
N ASP A 557 -10.36 1.29 15.52
CA ASP A 557 -10.12 1.67 14.12
C ASP A 557 -9.81 0.40 13.31
N HIS A 558 -10.83 -0.44 13.18
CA HIS A 558 -10.81 -1.76 12.55
C HIS A 558 -12.24 -2.18 12.19
N VAL A 559 -12.41 -3.14 11.29
CA VAL A 559 -13.74 -3.75 11.05
C VAL A 559 -14.24 -4.43 12.32
N LYS A 560 -15.54 -4.33 12.60
CA LYS A 560 -16.14 -4.95 13.80
C LYS A 560 -16.02 -6.47 13.80
N MET A 561 -16.06 -7.08 12.60
CA MET A 561 -15.95 -8.53 12.44
C MET A 561 -14.54 -9.00 12.78
N GLY A 562 -14.40 -9.88 13.76
CA GLY A 562 -13.11 -10.39 14.22
C GLY A 562 -12.19 -9.37 14.90
N GLY A 563 -12.64 -8.11 15.11
CA GLY A 563 -11.86 -7.05 15.73
C GLY A 563 -11.80 -7.11 17.26
N PHE A 564 -11.39 -5.99 17.89
CA PHE A 564 -11.22 -5.88 19.33
C PHE A 564 -12.55 -6.03 20.09
N GLY A 565 -13.62 -5.35 19.63
CA GLY A 565 -14.93 -5.46 20.27
C GLY A 565 -15.49 -6.88 20.21
N THR A 566 -15.20 -7.64 19.16
CA THR A 566 -15.54 -9.06 19.06
C THR A 566 -14.74 -9.87 20.09
N ALA A 567 -13.44 -9.60 20.25
CA ALA A 567 -12.61 -10.28 21.25
C ALA A 567 -13.12 -10.06 22.68
N VAL A 568 -13.56 -8.83 23.01
CA VAL A 568 -14.17 -8.51 24.31
C VAL A 568 -15.46 -9.30 24.52
N THR A 569 -16.33 -9.36 23.48
CA THR A 569 -17.58 -10.12 23.56
C THR A 569 -17.33 -11.61 23.79
N GLU A 570 -16.44 -12.23 23.02
CA GLU A 570 -16.03 -13.63 23.17
C GLU A 570 -15.50 -13.91 24.58
N ALA A 571 -14.59 -13.06 25.08
CA ALA A 571 -14.00 -13.22 26.40
C ALA A 571 -15.04 -13.13 27.53
N LEU A 572 -16.01 -12.22 27.44
CA LEU A 572 -17.10 -12.11 28.42
C LEU A 572 -18.01 -13.34 28.39
N GLU A 573 -18.37 -13.82 27.20
CA GLU A 573 -19.19 -15.03 27.02
C GLU A 573 -18.49 -16.27 27.59
N GLU A 574 -17.22 -16.49 27.26
CA GLU A 574 -16.41 -17.59 27.81
C GLU A 574 -16.29 -17.57 29.33
N MET A 575 -16.32 -16.39 29.95
CA MET A 575 -16.31 -16.21 31.41
C MET A 575 -17.70 -16.31 32.05
N GLY A 576 -18.77 -16.51 31.23
CA GLY A 576 -20.14 -16.64 31.69
C GLY A 576 -20.87 -15.33 32.00
N PHE A 577 -20.36 -14.19 31.51
CA PHE A 577 -21.01 -12.89 31.67
C PHE A 577 -21.91 -12.53 30.50
N ALA A 578 -23.18 -12.21 30.79
CA ALA A 578 -24.18 -11.78 29.79
C ALA A 578 -24.31 -10.25 29.76
N VAL A 579 -23.19 -9.52 29.71
CA VAL A 579 -23.18 -8.05 29.67
C VAL A 579 -23.12 -7.58 28.21
N PRO A 580 -24.04 -6.68 27.76
CA PRO A 580 -24.04 -6.18 26.40
C PRO A 580 -22.74 -5.44 26.05
N VAL A 581 -22.26 -5.62 24.81
CA VAL A 581 -21.11 -4.88 24.27
C VAL A 581 -21.56 -4.04 23.06
N VAL A 582 -21.54 -2.74 23.19
CA VAL A 582 -21.73 -1.77 22.09
C VAL A 582 -20.39 -1.63 21.36
N ARG A 583 -20.33 -2.06 20.11
CA ARG A 583 -19.11 -2.05 19.30
C ARG A 583 -19.11 -0.93 18.28
N ILE A 584 -18.21 0.03 18.42
CA ILE A 584 -17.99 1.15 17.51
C ILE A 584 -16.72 0.88 16.70
N GLY A 585 -16.89 0.60 15.41
CA GLY A 585 -15.85 0.25 14.46
C GLY A 585 -16.43 0.16 13.05
N TRP A 586 -15.59 -0.10 12.05
CA TRP A 586 -15.97 -0.11 10.65
C TRP A 586 -16.95 -1.26 10.32
N PRO A 587 -17.90 -1.03 9.39
CA PRO A 587 -18.82 -2.07 8.95
C PRO A 587 -18.11 -3.14 8.10
N ASP A 588 -18.83 -4.21 7.76
CA ASP A 588 -18.42 -5.24 6.81
C ASP A 588 -18.55 -4.71 5.37
N SER A 589 -17.65 -3.78 5.00
CA SER A 589 -17.57 -3.20 3.67
C SER A 589 -16.18 -2.60 3.42
N PHE A 590 -15.78 -2.51 2.14
CA PHE A 590 -14.60 -1.73 1.78
C PHE A 590 -14.91 -0.24 1.88
N ILE A 591 -14.10 0.47 2.65
CA ILE A 591 -14.27 1.91 2.88
C ILE A 591 -13.57 2.68 1.76
N GLU A 592 -14.27 3.63 1.15
CA GLU A 592 -13.75 4.48 0.10
C GLU A 592 -12.62 5.41 0.60
N HIS A 593 -11.94 6.07 -0.34
CA HIS A 593 -10.96 7.10 -0.03
C HIS A 593 -11.63 8.40 0.45
N GLY A 594 -10.96 9.12 1.34
CA GLY A 594 -11.46 10.39 1.87
C GLY A 594 -10.77 10.83 3.15
N LYS A 595 -11.19 11.96 3.69
CA LYS A 595 -10.68 12.44 4.97
C LYS A 595 -11.19 11.55 6.11
N VAL A 596 -10.30 11.20 7.02
CA VAL A 596 -10.57 10.23 8.10
C VAL A 596 -11.80 10.65 8.92
N ASP A 597 -11.91 11.92 9.34
CA ASP A 597 -13.01 12.38 10.19
C ASP A 597 -14.36 12.41 9.43
N GLU A 598 -14.35 12.75 8.13
CA GLU A 598 -15.57 12.72 7.31
C GLU A 598 -16.08 11.27 7.12
N LEU A 599 -15.15 10.32 6.90
CA LEU A 599 -15.50 8.91 6.77
C LEU A 599 -15.98 8.34 8.11
N ARG A 600 -15.33 8.66 9.23
CA ARG A 600 -15.81 8.27 10.58
C ARG A 600 -17.23 8.76 10.83
N ALA A 601 -17.52 10.03 10.53
CA ALA A 601 -18.86 10.58 10.69
C ALA A 601 -19.89 9.85 9.81
N ARG A 602 -19.56 9.61 8.54
CA ARG A 602 -20.44 8.91 7.57
C ARG A 602 -20.79 7.50 8.01
N TYR A 603 -19.83 6.76 8.56
CA TYR A 603 -20.00 5.37 8.97
C TYR A 603 -20.38 5.19 10.45
N GLY A 604 -20.68 6.28 11.15
CA GLY A 604 -21.15 6.22 12.54
C GLY A 604 -20.07 5.82 13.56
N ILE A 605 -18.79 6.13 13.26
CA ILE A 605 -17.70 5.95 14.22
C ILE A 605 -17.54 7.25 15.00
N THR A 606 -18.56 7.54 15.81
CA THR A 606 -18.72 8.80 16.53
C THR A 606 -19.24 8.55 17.95
N VAL A 607 -19.11 9.55 18.80
CA VAL A 607 -19.66 9.54 20.16
C VAL A 607 -21.18 9.50 20.12
N GLU A 608 -21.81 10.21 19.17
CA GLU A 608 -23.27 10.24 18.99
C GLU A 608 -23.84 8.84 18.72
N ALA A 609 -23.22 8.10 17.80
CA ALA A 609 -23.64 6.73 17.47
C ALA A 609 -23.46 5.77 18.66
N ALA A 610 -22.43 5.97 19.49
CA ALA A 610 -22.23 5.23 20.72
C ALA A 610 -23.32 5.55 21.76
N LEU A 611 -23.65 6.84 21.96
CA LEU A 611 -24.69 7.27 22.87
C LEU A 611 -26.08 6.74 22.46
N GLU A 612 -26.41 6.78 21.16
CA GLU A 612 -27.68 6.27 20.64
C GLU A 612 -27.88 4.80 20.98
N GLN A 613 -26.85 3.98 20.79
CA GLN A 613 -26.90 2.54 21.10
C GLN A 613 -26.85 2.26 22.62
N LEU A 614 -26.20 3.12 23.41
CA LEU A 614 -25.99 2.90 24.84
C LEU A 614 -27.20 3.34 25.69
N ARG A 615 -27.90 4.45 25.35
CA ARG A 615 -29.02 5.00 26.12
C ARG A 615 -30.11 3.97 26.51
N PRO A 616 -30.59 3.09 25.61
CA PRO A 616 -31.58 2.08 25.99
C PRO A 616 -31.07 1.10 27.06
N LEU A 617 -29.77 0.81 27.07
CA LEU A 617 -29.16 -0.11 28.04
C LEU A 617 -29.05 0.55 29.43
N LEU A 618 -28.65 1.82 29.49
CA LEU A 618 -28.55 2.58 30.72
C LEU A 618 -29.93 2.87 31.34
N ALA A 619 -30.96 3.15 30.52
CA ALA A 619 -32.32 3.40 31.01
C ALA A 619 -32.91 2.17 31.73
N ARG A 620 -32.69 0.95 31.21
CA ARG A 620 -33.15 -0.30 31.84
C ARG A 620 -32.57 -0.48 33.24
N ARG A 621 -31.32 -0.10 33.47
CA ARG A 621 -30.68 -0.22 34.79
C ARG A 621 -31.28 0.73 35.80
N ARG A 622 -31.57 2.01 35.45
CA ARG A 622 -32.21 2.95 36.33
C ARG A 622 -33.57 2.46 36.81
N GLN A 623 -34.37 1.93 35.89
CA GLN A 623 -35.67 1.32 36.22
C GLN A 623 -35.53 0.11 37.15
N SER A 624 -34.57 -0.78 36.90
CA SER A 624 -34.32 -1.93 37.77
C SER A 624 -33.82 -1.54 39.15
N ALA A 625 -33.00 -0.48 39.26
CA ALA A 625 -32.52 0.04 40.55
C ALA A 625 -33.63 0.70 41.37
N GLU A 626 -34.56 1.42 40.75
CA GLU A 626 -35.73 2.02 41.40
C GLU A 626 -36.68 0.94 41.92
N VAL A 627 -36.92 -0.13 41.15
CA VAL A 627 -37.80 -1.27 41.57
C VAL A 627 -37.22 -2.05 42.77
N HIS A 628 -35.92 -2.04 42.99
CA HIS A 628 -35.27 -2.77 44.10
C HIS A 628 -34.99 -1.84 45.32
N ALA A 629 -35.26 -0.54 45.19
CA ALA A 629 -35.12 0.43 46.28
C ALA A 629 -36.45 0.69 47.01
N ASP A 630 -37.59 0.27 46.44
CA ASP A 630 -38.91 0.21 47.04
C ASP A 630 -39.16 -1.22 47.62
#